data_84e57ed409b1131c38d3cae2d8fd52e2
#
_entry.id   84e57ed409b1131c38d3cae2d8fd52e2
#
_cell.length_a   1.000
_cell.length_b   1.000
_cell.length_c   1.000
_cell.angle_alpha   90.00
_cell.angle_beta   90.00
_cell.angle_gamma   90.00
#
_symmetry.space_group_name_H-M   'P 1'
#
loop_
_entity.id
_entity.type
_entity.pdbx_description
1 polymer ?
#
loop_
_entity_poly.entity_id
_entity_poly.type
_entity_poly.pdbx_seq_one_letter_code
_entity_poly.pdbx_strand_id
1 'polypeptide(L)'
;IGYKVKKKKSKENRFSKVDVLFLISLFFTIPLFSHMFLDHSNILHDPIIQLVLCLPVYFIGLIYFGKSAFNSLKTGVPNMDVLIFIGSSAAFFYSLYGWWLFYGTIEVHNYMFFETSATIITLVLLGNVLEHRSVKQTTTALKDLSKIKNTIAKKVFDDKIVDIKFEDIIKGDILIINSGDIIPTDGTIIWGDCTLDESMLTGESLPIAKKSNNMVIGGTTLLSGSIKIKASEVGNNTILSQIIELVKNAQKEQPEIQKLGDKVSAIFVPVVIGISIFTFFICHYFFNIPFTDAFLRSIAVLVISCPCAMGLATPTAIMVGIGRAAKNGILIKGGNTLEKMASIKNIAFDKTGTITTGNFKILDLNIIEGDENEIKNIIYNIEKHSSHPIANSLINELKDYSEKLNIKNIEEKNGFGITAQINNDIYFIGKEVSSNQ
;
A
#
# COMPACT_ATOMS: atom_id res chain seq x y z
N ILE A 1 -2.41 25.51 27.88
CA ILE A 1 -2.64 26.04 26.53
C ILE A 1 -3.28 24.92 25.74
N GLY A 2 -4.65 25.01 25.60
CA GLY A 2 -5.43 23.90 24.97
C GLY A 2 -5.44 23.97 23.45
N TYR A 3 -4.72 23.07 22.79
CA TYR A 3 -4.87 22.86 21.37
C TYR A 3 -6.05 21.92 21.12
N LYS A 4 -7.16 22.43 20.53
CA LYS A 4 -8.25 21.62 19.97
C LYS A 4 -7.82 21.14 18.58
N VAL A 5 -7.51 19.85 18.44
CA VAL A 5 -7.31 19.21 17.13
C VAL A 5 -8.66 19.09 16.44
N LYS A 6 -8.93 19.96 15.46
CA LYS A 6 -10.08 19.83 14.55
C LYS A 6 -9.82 18.65 13.60
N LYS A 7 -10.41 17.49 13.85
CA LYS A 7 -10.50 16.40 12.85
C LYS A 7 -11.27 16.92 11.64
N LYS A 8 -10.57 17.24 10.57
CA LYS A 8 -11.18 17.55 9.27
C LYS A 8 -11.66 16.22 8.70
N LYS A 9 -12.97 15.95 8.80
CA LYS A 9 -13.62 14.86 8.05
C LYS A 9 -13.30 15.10 6.58
N SER A 10 -12.39 14.34 5.98
CA SER A 10 -12.23 14.32 4.53
C SER A 10 -13.45 13.63 3.97
N LYS A 11 -14.41 14.40 3.44
CA LYS A 11 -15.35 13.88 2.44
C LYS A 11 -14.47 13.27 1.35
N GLU A 12 -14.61 11.98 1.09
CA GLU A 12 -14.04 11.38 -0.11
C GLU A 12 -14.67 12.07 -1.32
N ASN A 13 -13.99 13.10 -1.82
CA ASN A 13 -14.40 13.71 -3.07
C ASN A 13 -14.18 12.65 -4.16
N ARG A 14 -15.24 12.33 -4.87
CA ARG A 14 -15.25 11.41 -6.02
C ARG A 14 -14.20 11.81 -7.08
N PHE A 15 -13.90 13.10 -7.17
CA PHE A 15 -12.93 13.70 -8.09
C PHE A 15 -11.68 14.15 -7.36
N SER A 16 -10.52 13.80 -7.88
CA SER A 16 -9.24 14.33 -7.41
C SER A 16 -9.12 15.80 -7.87
N LYS A 17 -8.19 16.56 -7.27
CA LYS A 17 -7.91 17.93 -7.74
C LYS A 17 -7.51 17.94 -9.21
N VAL A 18 -6.77 16.93 -9.67
CA VAL A 18 -6.32 16.82 -11.06
C VAL A 18 -7.48 16.55 -12.01
N ASP A 19 -8.47 15.72 -11.61
CA ASP A 19 -9.68 15.50 -12.41
C ASP A 19 -10.44 16.80 -12.68
N VAL A 20 -10.56 17.66 -11.64
CA VAL A 20 -11.26 18.96 -11.79
C VAL A 20 -10.48 19.89 -12.70
N LEU A 21 -9.16 20.00 -12.55
CA LEU A 21 -8.33 20.85 -13.41
C LEU A 21 -8.38 20.38 -14.86
N PHE A 22 -8.33 19.06 -15.10
CA PHE A 22 -8.48 18.49 -16.43
C PHE A 22 -9.85 18.82 -17.05
N LEU A 23 -10.95 18.65 -16.32
CA LEU A 23 -12.30 18.93 -16.85
C LEU A 23 -12.47 20.41 -17.20
N ILE A 24 -11.95 21.33 -16.39
CA ILE A 24 -11.96 22.75 -16.68
C ILE A 24 -11.12 23.02 -17.94
N SER A 25 -9.89 22.50 -18.01
CA SER A 25 -9.03 22.69 -19.18
C SER A 25 -9.67 22.13 -20.45
N LEU A 26 -10.28 20.93 -20.37
CA LEU A 26 -10.96 20.30 -21.50
C LEU A 26 -12.12 21.14 -22.03
N PHE A 27 -12.93 21.73 -21.13
CA PHE A 27 -14.05 22.58 -21.48
C PHE A 27 -13.63 23.79 -22.34
N PHE A 28 -12.50 24.42 -22.02
CA PHE A 28 -11.98 25.55 -22.78
C PHE A 28 -11.16 25.13 -24.00
N THR A 29 -10.51 23.97 -23.97
CA THR A 29 -9.67 23.50 -25.09
C THR A 29 -10.50 22.94 -26.24
N ILE A 30 -11.66 22.31 -25.98
CA ILE A 30 -12.53 21.77 -27.04
C ILE A 30 -12.93 22.84 -28.06
N PRO A 31 -13.46 24.04 -27.69
CA PRO A 31 -13.76 25.09 -28.64
C PRO A 31 -12.51 25.60 -29.39
N LEU A 32 -11.38 25.74 -28.69
CA LEU A 32 -10.12 26.12 -29.29
C LEU A 32 -9.65 25.11 -30.34
N PHE A 33 -9.79 23.80 -30.09
CA PHE A 33 -9.39 22.79 -31.06
C PHE A 33 -10.39 22.67 -32.22
N SER A 34 -11.68 22.91 -31.95
CA SER A 34 -12.71 22.80 -32.99
C SER A 34 -12.61 23.84 -34.09
N HIS A 35 -11.96 25.02 -33.85
CA HIS A 35 -11.80 26.04 -34.87
C HIS A 35 -11.02 25.53 -36.09
N MET A 36 -10.11 24.54 -35.93
CA MET A 36 -9.37 23.93 -37.03
C MET A 36 -10.27 23.26 -38.09
N PHE A 37 -11.50 22.89 -37.72
CA PHE A 37 -12.44 22.18 -38.60
C PHE A 37 -13.59 23.08 -39.08
N LEU A 38 -13.58 24.37 -38.71
CA LEU A 38 -14.62 25.33 -39.06
C LEU A 38 -14.12 26.33 -40.10
N ASP A 39 -15.05 26.91 -40.84
CA ASP A 39 -14.73 27.93 -41.86
C ASP A 39 -14.12 29.17 -41.19
N HIS A 40 -13.23 29.85 -41.90
CA HIS A 40 -12.50 31.06 -41.47
C HIS A 40 -13.42 32.24 -41.08
N SER A 41 -14.69 32.22 -41.48
CA SER A 41 -15.71 33.19 -41.05
C SER A 41 -16.27 32.98 -39.63
N ASN A 42 -15.88 31.90 -38.98
CA ASN A 42 -16.39 31.56 -37.65
C ASN A 42 -15.74 32.44 -36.57
N ILE A 43 -16.54 32.85 -35.58
CA ILE A 43 -16.11 33.68 -34.45
C ILE A 43 -14.96 33.08 -33.65
N LEU A 44 -14.76 31.76 -33.70
CA LEU A 44 -13.66 31.07 -33.01
C LEU A 44 -12.28 31.31 -33.65
N HIS A 45 -12.24 31.92 -34.88
CA HIS A 45 -10.99 32.34 -35.49
C HIS A 45 -10.52 33.76 -35.03
N ASP A 46 -11.38 34.46 -34.26
CA ASP A 46 -10.99 35.76 -33.70
C ASP A 46 -9.88 35.57 -32.65
N PRO A 47 -8.72 36.27 -32.82
CA PRO A 47 -7.59 36.15 -31.91
C PRO A 47 -7.91 36.48 -30.46
N ILE A 48 -8.83 37.42 -30.20
CA ILE A 48 -9.25 37.78 -28.85
C ILE A 48 -10.03 36.64 -28.18
N ILE A 49 -10.92 35.98 -28.95
CA ILE A 49 -11.68 34.83 -28.42
C ILE A 49 -10.76 33.66 -28.12
N GLN A 50 -9.79 33.38 -29.00
CA GLN A 50 -8.79 32.33 -28.75
C GLN A 50 -7.95 32.64 -27.52
N LEU A 51 -7.53 33.90 -27.34
CA LEU A 51 -6.80 34.33 -26.16
C LEU A 51 -7.66 34.13 -24.88
N VAL A 52 -8.92 34.57 -24.88
CA VAL A 52 -9.85 34.47 -23.74
C VAL A 52 -10.10 33.01 -23.36
N LEU A 53 -10.25 32.11 -24.35
CA LEU A 53 -10.43 30.69 -24.13
C LEU A 53 -9.14 30.01 -23.64
N CYS A 54 -7.97 30.43 -24.12
CA CYS A 54 -6.69 29.88 -23.72
C CYS A 54 -6.26 30.31 -22.29
N LEU A 55 -6.56 31.55 -21.90
CA LEU A 55 -6.14 32.11 -20.61
C LEU A 55 -6.41 31.23 -19.38
N PRO A 56 -7.64 30.71 -19.16
CA PRO A 56 -7.91 29.84 -18.02
C PRO A 56 -7.04 28.58 -18.04
N VAL A 57 -6.84 27.97 -19.22
CA VAL A 57 -6.04 26.77 -19.37
C VAL A 57 -4.55 27.06 -19.11
N TYR A 58 -4.05 28.17 -19.65
CA TYR A 58 -2.67 28.60 -19.43
C TYR A 58 -2.39 28.91 -17.96
N PHE A 59 -3.31 29.57 -17.23
CA PHE A 59 -3.17 29.79 -15.80
C PHE A 59 -3.17 28.49 -14.99
N ILE A 60 -3.99 27.51 -15.37
CA ILE A 60 -3.93 26.16 -14.77
C ILE A 60 -2.54 25.55 -15.01
N GLY A 61 -2.04 25.59 -16.22
CA GLY A 61 -0.70 25.13 -16.59
C GLY A 61 0.40 25.83 -15.83
N LEU A 62 0.35 27.14 -15.72
CA LEU A 62 1.31 27.97 -14.99
C LEU A 62 1.36 27.59 -13.51
N ILE A 63 0.21 27.42 -12.86
CA ILE A 63 0.15 27.08 -11.43
C ILE A 63 0.57 25.63 -11.20
N TYR A 64 0.12 24.69 -12.04
CA TYR A 64 0.35 23.27 -11.84
C TYR A 64 1.75 22.86 -12.31
N PHE A 65 2.10 23.10 -13.56
CA PHE A 65 3.41 22.73 -14.13
C PHE A 65 4.49 23.76 -13.83
N GLY A 66 4.18 25.06 -13.90
CA GLY A 66 5.16 26.11 -13.67
C GLY A 66 5.71 26.12 -12.26
N LYS A 67 4.87 25.91 -11.23
CA LYS A 67 5.34 25.79 -9.85
C LYS A 67 6.24 24.57 -9.66
N SER A 68 5.90 23.44 -10.26
CA SER A 68 6.70 22.21 -10.20
C SER A 68 8.03 22.38 -10.95
N ALA A 69 8.00 22.96 -12.15
CA ALA A 69 9.17 23.27 -12.95
C ALA A 69 10.14 24.20 -12.22
N PHE A 70 9.63 25.28 -11.62
CA PHE A 70 10.45 26.21 -10.87
C PHE A 70 11.14 25.55 -9.66
N ASN A 71 10.39 24.74 -8.91
CA ASN A 71 10.95 24.00 -7.76
C ASN A 71 12.02 23.00 -8.19
N SER A 72 11.80 22.27 -9.29
CA SER A 72 12.74 21.28 -9.80
C SER A 72 14.03 21.93 -10.32
N LEU A 73 13.93 23.06 -10.99
CA LEU A 73 15.09 23.85 -11.39
C LEU A 73 15.87 24.38 -10.20
N LYS A 74 15.17 24.87 -9.16
CA LYS A 74 15.80 25.35 -7.93
C LYS A 74 16.56 24.26 -7.17
N THR A 75 16.09 23.01 -7.21
CA THR A 75 16.76 21.86 -6.59
C THR A 75 17.89 21.26 -7.45
N GLY A 76 18.08 21.77 -8.68
CA GLY A 76 19.09 21.26 -9.61
C GLY A 76 18.73 19.91 -10.25
N VAL A 77 17.49 19.44 -10.08
CA VAL A 77 16.98 18.20 -10.67
C VAL A 77 15.76 18.53 -11.54
N PRO A 78 15.96 19.02 -12.78
CA PRO A 78 14.86 19.35 -13.66
C PRO A 78 14.03 18.12 -13.99
N ASN A 79 12.71 18.26 -13.89
CA ASN A 79 11.72 17.23 -14.18
C ASN A 79 10.98 17.50 -15.50
N MET A 80 10.09 16.58 -15.90
CA MET A 80 9.30 16.70 -17.15
C MET A 80 8.42 17.94 -17.21
N ASP A 81 7.99 18.49 -16.07
CA ASP A 81 7.14 19.68 -16.00
C ASP A 81 7.84 20.92 -16.58
N VAL A 82 9.18 20.93 -16.55
CA VAL A 82 9.99 21.98 -17.17
C VAL A 82 9.78 22.01 -18.68
N LEU A 83 9.78 20.84 -19.35
CA LEU A 83 9.59 20.75 -20.80
C LEU A 83 8.18 21.21 -21.20
N ILE A 84 7.17 20.76 -20.46
CA ILE A 84 5.76 21.10 -20.67
C ILE A 84 5.56 22.60 -20.48
N PHE A 85 6.11 23.15 -19.40
CA PHE A 85 6.00 24.56 -19.06
C PHE A 85 6.68 25.45 -20.12
N ILE A 86 7.89 25.09 -20.55
CA ILE A 86 8.61 25.84 -21.61
C ILE A 86 7.84 25.75 -22.92
N GLY A 87 7.42 24.55 -23.34
CA GLY A 87 6.73 24.36 -24.63
C GLY A 87 5.38 25.09 -24.69
N SER A 88 4.54 24.94 -23.64
CA SER A 88 3.24 25.62 -23.60
C SER A 88 3.38 27.15 -23.48
N SER A 89 4.34 27.63 -22.68
CA SER A 89 4.60 29.06 -22.53
C SER A 89 5.17 29.68 -23.83
N ALA A 90 6.06 28.94 -24.49
CA ALA A 90 6.60 29.39 -25.79
C ALA A 90 5.48 29.58 -26.83
N ALA A 91 4.56 28.63 -26.96
CA ALA A 91 3.41 28.74 -27.84
C ALA A 91 2.49 29.92 -27.45
N PHE A 92 2.20 30.07 -26.15
CA PHE A 92 1.35 31.14 -25.63
C PHE A 92 1.94 32.53 -25.90
N PHE A 93 3.20 32.76 -25.50
CA PHE A 93 3.85 34.06 -25.66
C PHE A 93 4.13 34.39 -27.12
N TYR A 94 4.41 33.40 -27.95
CA TYR A 94 4.54 33.61 -29.40
C TYR A 94 3.24 34.08 -30.04
N SER A 95 2.12 33.49 -29.64
CA SER A 95 0.80 33.93 -30.12
C SER A 95 0.44 35.32 -29.58
N LEU A 96 0.78 35.62 -28.34
CA LEU A 96 0.55 36.95 -27.75
C LEU A 96 1.38 38.02 -28.47
N TYR A 97 2.65 37.71 -28.83
CA TYR A 97 3.52 38.57 -29.61
C TYR A 97 2.97 38.82 -31.04
N GLY A 98 2.53 37.77 -31.71
CA GLY A 98 1.92 37.85 -33.03
C GLY A 98 0.62 38.66 -33.02
N TRP A 99 -0.24 38.44 -32.02
CA TRP A 99 -1.45 39.24 -31.85
C TRP A 99 -1.14 40.72 -31.63
N TRP A 100 -0.16 41.06 -30.80
CA TRP A 100 0.20 42.44 -30.52
C TRP A 100 0.80 43.18 -31.74
N LEU A 101 1.64 42.48 -32.54
CA LEU A 101 2.35 43.06 -33.64
C LEU A 101 1.48 43.20 -34.92
N PHE A 102 0.62 42.22 -35.18
CA PHE A 102 -0.16 42.10 -36.43
C PHE A 102 -1.67 42.29 -36.19
N TYR A 103 -2.04 42.94 -35.10
CA TYR A 103 -3.45 43.17 -34.77
C TYR A 103 -4.18 43.91 -35.93
N GLY A 104 -5.32 43.34 -36.35
CA GLY A 104 -6.14 43.90 -37.45
C GLY A 104 -5.64 43.60 -38.86
N THR A 105 -4.59 42.79 -39.01
CA THR A 105 -4.10 42.30 -40.31
C THR A 105 -4.42 40.81 -40.47
N ILE A 106 -4.47 40.33 -41.73
CA ILE A 106 -4.68 38.91 -42.06
C ILE A 106 -3.50 38.04 -41.55
N GLU A 107 -2.32 38.64 -41.47
CA GLU A 107 -1.09 37.95 -41.07
C GLU A 107 -1.12 37.46 -39.62
N VAL A 108 -1.99 37.99 -38.75
CA VAL A 108 -2.14 37.58 -37.38
C VAL A 108 -2.40 36.06 -37.24
N HIS A 109 -3.13 35.48 -38.19
CA HIS A 109 -3.48 34.05 -38.16
C HIS A 109 -2.23 33.14 -38.29
N ASN A 110 -1.16 33.57 -38.88
CA ASN A 110 0.09 32.80 -38.99
C ASN A 110 0.83 32.67 -37.64
N TYR A 111 0.40 33.44 -36.63
CA TYR A 111 1.01 33.48 -35.30
C TYR A 111 0.11 32.93 -34.19
N MET A 112 -1.10 32.43 -34.54
CA MET A 112 -2.07 31.94 -33.55
C MET A 112 -1.82 30.48 -33.23
N PHE A 113 -1.24 30.21 -32.04
CA PHE A 113 -0.96 28.88 -31.47
C PHE A 113 -1.50 28.76 -30.06
N PHE A 114 -2.55 29.55 -29.72
CA PHE A 114 -3.22 29.45 -28.43
C PHE A 114 -3.82 28.05 -28.21
N GLU A 115 -4.35 27.43 -29.28
CA GLU A 115 -4.86 26.06 -29.23
C GLU A 115 -3.75 25.05 -28.95
N THR A 116 -2.54 25.27 -29.48
CA THR A 116 -1.38 24.42 -29.24
C THR A 116 -1.00 24.44 -27.75
N SER A 117 -0.90 25.66 -27.17
CA SER A 117 -0.61 25.83 -25.75
C SER A 117 -1.66 25.15 -24.86
N ALA A 118 -2.95 25.37 -25.14
CA ALA A 118 -4.05 24.76 -24.36
C ALA A 118 -4.11 23.26 -24.54
N THR A 119 -3.87 22.74 -25.74
CA THR A 119 -3.88 21.30 -26.05
C THR A 119 -2.74 20.58 -25.32
N ILE A 120 -1.53 21.12 -25.30
CA ILE A 120 -0.40 20.56 -24.58
C ILE A 120 -0.76 20.40 -23.11
N ILE A 121 -1.24 21.46 -22.45
CA ILE A 121 -1.61 21.44 -21.04
C ILE A 121 -2.71 20.42 -20.76
N THR A 122 -3.76 20.40 -21.60
CA THR A 122 -4.93 19.54 -21.41
C THR A 122 -4.59 18.06 -21.62
N LEU A 123 -3.78 17.72 -22.65
CA LEU A 123 -3.36 16.34 -22.90
C LEU A 123 -2.46 15.80 -21.79
N VAL A 124 -1.55 16.63 -21.27
CA VAL A 124 -0.72 16.19 -20.15
C VAL A 124 -1.54 16.03 -18.87
N LEU A 125 -2.49 16.92 -18.61
CA LEU A 125 -3.44 16.72 -17.49
C LEU A 125 -4.28 15.44 -17.66
N LEU A 126 -4.69 15.08 -18.88
CA LEU A 126 -5.35 13.81 -19.17
C LEU A 126 -4.43 12.64 -18.81
N GLY A 127 -3.16 12.69 -19.24
CA GLY A 127 -2.16 11.69 -18.85
C GLY A 127 -2.09 11.52 -17.33
N ASN A 128 -1.97 12.62 -16.59
CA ASN A 128 -1.91 12.61 -15.14
C ASN A 128 -3.20 12.07 -14.48
N VAL A 129 -4.38 12.34 -15.06
CA VAL A 129 -5.67 11.75 -14.59
C VAL A 129 -5.68 10.24 -14.76
N LEU A 130 -5.29 9.75 -15.95
CA LEU A 130 -5.21 8.30 -16.22
C LEU A 130 -4.23 7.61 -15.28
N GLU A 131 -3.09 8.25 -15.04
CA GLU A 131 -2.08 7.86 -14.07
C GLU A 131 -2.67 7.70 -12.68
N HIS A 132 -3.23 8.77 -12.12
CA HIS A 132 -3.83 8.75 -10.79
C HIS A 132 -4.92 7.69 -10.64
N ARG A 133 -5.74 7.48 -11.66
CA ARG A 133 -6.78 6.45 -11.65
C ARG A 133 -6.21 5.04 -11.65
N SER A 134 -5.19 4.77 -12.46
CA SER A 134 -4.51 3.48 -12.52
C SER A 134 -3.86 3.11 -11.17
N VAL A 135 -3.14 4.06 -10.56
CA VAL A 135 -2.55 3.89 -9.23
C VAL A 135 -3.63 3.69 -8.16
N LYS A 136 -4.74 4.42 -8.23
CA LYS A 136 -5.85 4.30 -7.27
C LYS A 136 -6.54 2.94 -7.34
N GLN A 137 -6.71 2.36 -8.52
CA GLN A 137 -7.29 1.02 -8.68
C GLN A 137 -6.42 -0.06 -8.05
N THR A 138 -5.09 0.03 -8.17
CA THR A 138 -4.16 -0.94 -7.58
C THR A 138 -4.10 -0.87 -6.05
N THR A 139 -4.39 0.29 -5.46
CA THR A 139 -4.43 0.49 -3.99
C THR A 139 -5.77 0.11 -3.35
N THR A 140 -6.79 -0.29 -4.14
CA THR A 140 -8.13 -0.65 -3.62
C THR A 140 -8.08 -1.87 -2.70
N ALA A 141 -7.13 -2.80 -2.91
CA ALA A 141 -6.89 -3.95 -2.04
C ALA A 141 -6.62 -3.56 -0.57
N LEU A 142 -5.93 -2.44 -0.35
CA LEU A 142 -5.66 -1.90 0.99
C LEU A 142 -6.85 -1.16 1.60
N LYS A 143 -7.72 -0.59 0.74
CA LYS A 143 -8.94 0.06 1.22
C LYS A 143 -9.93 -0.95 1.79
N ASP A 144 -9.96 -2.16 1.27
CA ASP A 144 -10.82 -3.21 1.81
C ASP A 144 -10.38 -3.62 3.22
N LEU A 145 -9.06 -3.70 3.48
CA LEU A 145 -8.51 -3.86 4.83
C LEU A 145 -8.86 -2.71 5.79
N SER A 146 -9.01 -1.49 5.27
CA SER A 146 -9.30 -0.31 6.10
C SER A 146 -10.80 -0.08 6.36
N LYS A 147 -11.71 -0.77 5.67
CA LYS A 147 -13.16 -0.67 5.89
C LYS A 147 -13.59 -1.11 7.29
N ILE A 148 -12.80 -1.94 7.94
CA ILE A 148 -13.05 -2.48 9.28
C ILE A 148 -13.12 -1.37 10.35
N LYS A 149 -12.41 -0.26 10.17
CA LYS A 149 -12.44 0.90 11.10
C LYS A 149 -13.80 1.59 11.23
N ASN A 150 -14.75 1.29 10.37
CA ASN A 150 -16.09 1.90 10.40
C ASN A 150 -17.18 0.96 10.97
N THR A 151 -16.79 -0.18 11.55
CA THR A 151 -17.72 -1.18 12.08
C THR A 151 -18.20 -0.76 13.48
N ILE A 152 -19.48 -1.00 13.74
CA ILE A 152 -20.08 -0.86 15.07
C ILE A 152 -19.84 -2.18 15.82
N ALA A 153 -19.29 -2.11 17.02
CA ALA A 153 -19.08 -3.25 17.88
C ALA A 153 -20.17 -3.32 18.98
N LYS A 154 -20.56 -4.52 19.36
CA LYS A 154 -21.55 -4.77 20.39
C LYS A 154 -20.82 -5.12 21.70
N LYS A 155 -20.78 -4.18 22.64
CA LYS A 155 -20.14 -4.36 23.95
C LYS A 155 -21.15 -4.88 24.96
N VAL A 156 -20.75 -5.85 25.77
CA VAL A 156 -21.53 -6.34 26.92
C VAL A 156 -21.15 -5.51 28.14
N PHE A 157 -22.12 -4.80 28.72
CA PHE A 157 -21.97 -4.02 29.93
C PHE A 157 -23.16 -4.27 30.84
N ASP A 158 -22.94 -4.78 32.07
CA ASP A 158 -24.00 -5.14 33.06
C ASP A 158 -25.14 -5.95 32.43
N ASP A 159 -24.81 -7.04 31.71
CA ASP A 159 -25.71 -7.93 30.98
C ASP A 159 -26.56 -7.24 29.86
N LYS A 160 -26.26 -5.99 29.54
CA LYS A 160 -26.88 -5.27 28.41
C LYS A 160 -25.88 -5.17 27.24
N ILE A 161 -26.43 -5.26 26.04
CA ILE A 161 -25.64 -5.08 24.82
C ILE A 161 -25.76 -3.60 24.41
N VAL A 162 -24.63 -2.94 24.28
CA VAL A 162 -24.53 -1.53 23.87
C VAL A 162 -23.68 -1.44 22.60
N ASP A 163 -24.20 -0.75 21.60
CA ASP A 163 -23.46 -0.48 20.37
C ASP A 163 -22.43 0.60 20.60
N ILE A 164 -21.15 0.28 20.35
CA ILE A 164 -20.02 1.21 20.45
C ILE A 164 -19.28 1.31 19.13
N LYS A 165 -18.63 2.43 18.88
CA LYS A 165 -17.77 2.59 17.71
C LYS A 165 -16.47 1.83 17.93
N PHE A 166 -15.87 1.35 16.84
CA PHE A 166 -14.54 0.73 16.85
C PHE A 166 -13.49 1.56 17.62
N GLU A 167 -13.54 2.91 17.47
CA GLU A 167 -12.58 3.82 18.11
C GLU A 167 -12.73 3.90 19.65
N ASP A 168 -13.88 3.46 20.19
CA ASP A 168 -14.23 3.55 21.60
C ASP A 168 -14.01 2.23 22.36
N ILE A 169 -13.55 1.17 21.66
CA ILE A 169 -13.19 -0.12 22.29
C ILE A 169 -11.91 0.06 23.11
N ILE A 170 -11.94 -0.40 24.35
CA ILE A 170 -10.78 -0.43 25.25
C ILE A 170 -10.34 -1.85 25.58
N LYS A 171 -9.07 -2.01 25.92
CA LYS A 171 -8.50 -3.30 26.35
C LYS A 171 -9.27 -3.83 27.56
N GLY A 172 -9.69 -5.10 27.46
CA GLY A 172 -10.48 -5.78 28.50
C GLY A 172 -11.99 -5.74 28.26
N ASP A 173 -12.50 -4.99 27.28
CA ASP A 173 -13.92 -4.99 26.92
C ASP A 173 -14.38 -6.38 26.49
N ILE A 174 -15.60 -6.74 26.89
CA ILE A 174 -16.26 -7.96 26.42
C ILE A 174 -17.17 -7.59 25.26
N LEU A 175 -16.91 -8.20 24.11
CA LEU A 175 -17.63 -7.95 22.86
C LEU A 175 -18.37 -9.22 22.44
N ILE A 176 -19.63 -9.10 21.99
CA ILE A 176 -20.40 -10.17 21.39
C ILE A 176 -20.35 -10.07 19.86
N ILE A 177 -20.10 -11.20 19.20
CA ILE A 177 -19.93 -11.30 17.76
C ILE A 177 -20.79 -12.46 17.27
N ASN A 178 -21.63 -12.20 16.28
CA ASN A 178 -22.55 -13.16 15.71
C ASN A 178 -22.12 -13.56 14.29
N SER A 179 -22.71 -14.61 13.76
CA SER A 179 -22.49 -15.06 12.39
C SER A 179 -22.74 -13.92 11.40
N GLY A 180 -21.80 -13.71 10.46
CA GLY A 180 -21.77 -12.61 9.49
C GLY A 180 -21.09 -11.34 9.98
N ASP A 181 -20.82 -11.20 11.30
CA ASP A 181 -20.12 -10.03 11.85
C ASP A 181 -18.61 -10.13 11.58
N ILE A 182 -17.98 -8.97 11.42
CA ILE A 182 -16.52 -8.85 11.41
C ILE A 182 -16.03 -8.68 12.84
N ILE A 183 -14.99 -9.42 13.24
CA ILE A 183 -14.33 -9.26 14.52
C ILE A 183 -13.70 -7.88 14.61
N PRO A 184 -14.12 -7.03 15.56
CA PRO A 184 -13.72 -5.63 15.56
C PRO A 184 -12.27 -5.42 16.06
N THR A 185 -11.75 -6.30 16.93
CA THR A 185 -10.43 -6.13 17.54
C THR A 185 -9.81 -7.47 17.89
N ASP A 186 -8.50 -7.51 18.16
CA ASP A 186 -7.86 -8.73 18.63
C ASP A 186 -8.34 -9.07 20.03
N GLY A 187 -8.56 -10.36 20.29
CA GLY A 187 -9.09 -10.80 21.56
C GLY A 187 -9.00 -12.30 21.78
N THR A 188 -9.42 -12.74 22.98
CA THR A 188 -9.53 -14.15 23.34
C THR A 188 -10.98 -14.52 23.51
N ILE A 189 -11.41 -15.64 22.94
CA ILE A 189 -12.77 -16.18 23.12
C ILE A 189 -12.95 -16.59 24.57
N ILE A 190 -13.92 -16.01 25.24
CA ILE A 190 -14.27 -16.37 26.64
C ILE A 190 -15.54 -17.23 26.72
N TRP A 191 -16.34 -17.25 25.65
CA TRP A 191 -17.56 -18.03 25.56
C TRP A 191 -17.94 -18.33 24.12
N GLY A 192 -18.42 -19.53 23.84
CA GLY A 192 -18.89 -19.96 22.51
C GLY A 192 -17.82 -20.60 21.65
N ASP A 193 -18.28 -21.27 20.59
CA ASP A 193 -17.47 -21.88 19.53
C ASP A 193 -17.86 -21.26 18.21
N CYS A 194 -16.91 -21.17 17.29
CA CYS A 194 -17.14 -20.52 16.01
C CYS A 194 -16.28 -21.08 14.89
N THR A 195 -16.68 -20.77 13.66
CA THR A 195 -15.85 -20.95 12.46
C THR A 195 -15.56 -19.57 11.88
N LEU A 196 -14.28 -19.27 11.66
CA LEU A 196 -13.79 -17.98 11.17
C LEU A 196 -13.22 -18.10 9.76
N ASP A 197 -13.46 -17.09 8.95
CA ASP A 197 -12.72 -16.81 7.73
C ASP A 197 -11.56 -15.86 8.04
N GLU A 198 -10.35 -16.40 8.06
CA GLU A 198 -9.11 -15.67 8.27
C GLU A 198 -8.36 -15.42 6.93
N SER A 199 -8.96 -15.76 5.79
CA SER A 199 -8.33 -15.68 4.45
C SER A 199 -7.77 -14.30 4.11
N MET A 200 -8.39 -13.25 4.65
CA MET A 200 -7.96 -11.86 4.47
C MET A 200 -6.60 -11.56 5.10
N LEU A 201 -6.19 -12.34 6.12
CA LEU A 201 -4.92 -12.18 6.85
C LEU A 201 -3.91 -13.26 6.49
N THR A 202 -4.38 -14.52 6.42
CA THR A 202 -3.52 -15.69 6.20
C THR A 202 -3.38 -16.07 4.73
N GLY A 203 -4.33 -15.65 3.88
CA GLY A 203 -4.43 -16.07 2.48
C GLY A 203 -5.06 -17.47 2.29
N GLU A 204 -5.33 -18.20 3.37
CA GLU A 204 -5.94 -19.53 3.33
C GLU A 204 -7.47 -19.42 3.27
N SER A 205 -8.07 -20.03 2.25
CA SER A 205 -9.52 -19.97 2.03
C SER A 205 -10.33 -20.95 2.88
N LEU A 206 -9.66 -21.84 3.62
CA LEU A 206 -10.34 -22.82 4.49
C LEU A 206 -10.75 -22.17 5.80
N PRO A 207 -12.03 -22.23 6.17
CA PRO A 207 -12.50 -21.72 7.46
C PRO A 207 -11.87 -22.47 8.64
N ILE A 208 -11.51 -21.73 9.70
CA ILE A 208 -10.84 -22.27 10.89
C ILE A 208 -11.84 -22.33 12.03
N ALA A 209 -11.97 -23.52 12.66
CA ALA A 209 -12.79 -23.69 13.86
C ALA A 209 -12.00 -23.20 15.09
N LYS A 210 -12.63 -22.35 15.90
CA LYS A 210 -12.07 -21.83 17.17
C LYS A 210 -13.05 -22.00 18.31
N LYS A 211 -12.50 -22.23 19.50
CA LYS A 211 -13.22 -22.51 20.74
C LYS A 211 -12.79 -21.55 21.84
N SER A 212 -13.46 -21.64 22.98
CA SER A 212 -13.08 -20.90 24.19
C SER A 212 -11.57 -21.03 24.48
N ASN A 213 -10.93 -19.94 24.90
CA ASN A 213 -9.49 -19.71 25.08
C ASN A 213 -8.65 -19.62 23.81
N ASN A 214 -9.22 -19.72 22.59
CA ASN A 214 -8.50 -19.43 21.38
C ASN A 214 -8.43 -17.91 21.12
N MET A 215 -7.32 -17.49 20.53
CA MET A 215 -7.13 -16.10 20.09
C MET A 215 -7.85 -15.85 18.76
N VAL A 216 -8.48 -14.69 18.62
CA VAL A 216 -9.10 -14.19 17.39
C VAL A 216 -8.48 -12.85 16.99
N ILE A 217 -8.40 -12.61 15.69
CA ILE A 217 -7.75 -11.44 15.12
C ILE A 217 -8.81 -10.50 14.55
N GLY A 218 -8.69 -9.22 14.85
CA GLY A 218 -9.55 -8.18 14.30
C GLY A 218 -9.48 -8.14 12.78
N GLY A 219 -10.64 -8.05 12.15
CA GLY A 219 -10.76 -8.04 10.69
C GLY A 219 -11.16 -9.36 10.06
N THR A 220 -11.14 -10.45 10.79
CA THR A 220 -11.64 -11.75 10.33
C THR A 220 -13.16 -11.81 10.43
N THR A 221 -13.81 -12.64 9.60
CA THR A 221 -15.27 -12.73 9.53
C THR A 221 -15.75 -14.00 10.24
N LEU A 222 -16.73 -13.87 11.11
CA LEU A 222 -17.35 -15.01 11.75
C LEU A 222 -18.39 -15.63 10.82
N LEU A 223 -18.11 -16.83 10.30
CA LEU A 223 -18.98 -17.52 9.34
C LEU A 223 -20.14 -18.25 10.04
N SER A 224 -19.87 -18.90 11.15
CA SER A 224 -20.90 -19.62 11.92
C SER A 224 -20.59 -19.58 13.43
N GLY A 225 -21.65 -19.61 14.23
CA GLY A 225 -21.59 -19.55 15.68
C GLY A 225 -21.90 -18.17 16.24
N SER A 226 -21.75 -18.04 17.58
CA SER A 226 -21.82 -16.78 18.31
C SER A 226 -20.80 -16.86 19.44
N ILE A 227 -19.98 -15.83 19.61
CA ILE A 227 -18.90 -15.82 20.58
C ILE A 227 -18.89 -14.53 21.38
N LYS A 228 -18.38 -14.63 22.63
CA LYS A 228 -17.95 -13.48 23.41
C LYS A 228 -16.42 -13.45 23.45
N ILE A 229 -15.83 -12.34 23.09
CA ILE A 229 -14.38 -12.14 23.17
C ILE A 229 -14.05 -11.09 24.21
N LYS A 230 -12.91 -11.25 24.87
CA LYS A 230 -12.28 -10.22 25.69
C LYS A 230 -11.20 -9.55 24.86
N ALA A 231 -11.34 -8.24 24.62
CA ALA A 231 -10.38 -7.46 23.83
C ALA A 231 -8.97 -7.50 24.48
N SER A 232 -7.98 -7.96 23.73
CA SER A 232 -6.58 -8.04 24.19
C SER A 232 -5.75 -6.87 23.68
N GLU A 233 -5.88 -6.51 22.39
CA GLU A 233 -5.24 -5.34 21.79
C GLU A 233 -6.26 -4.52 21.01
N VAL A 234 -6.12 -3.17 21.04
CA VAL A 234 -7.12 -2.26 20.49
C VAL A 234 -6.48 -1.13 19.66
N GLY A 235 -7.25 -0.55 18.76
CA GLY A 235 -6.84 0.61 17.98
C GLY A 235 -5.66 0.34 17.05
N ASN A 236 -4.56 1.08 17.22
CA ASN A 236 -3.37 0.95 16.37
C ASN A 236 -2.49 -0.27 16.74
N ASN A 237 -2.71 -0.87 17.90
CA ASN A 237 -1.92 -2.01 18.37
C ASN A 237 -2.45 -3.35 17.85
N THR A 238 -3.64 -3.39 17.22
CA THR A 238 -4.15 -4.60 16.59
C THR A 238 -3.25 -5.08 15.46
N ILE A 239 -3.15 -6.40 15.27
CA ILE A 239 -2.38 -7.04 14.20
C ILE A 239 -2.73 -6.43 12.84
N LEU A 240 -4.01 -6.28 12.55
CA LEU A 240 -4.47 -5.67 11.31
C LEU A 240 -4.00 -4.22 11.15
N SER A 241 -4.05 -3.41 12.22
CA SER A 241 -3.58 -2.01 12.17
C SER A 241 -2.08 -1.94 11.92
N GLN A 242 -1.29 -2.82 12.51
CA GLN A 242 0.15 -2.93 12.27
C GLN A 242 0.45 -3.34 10.83
N ILE A 243 -0.29 -4.30 10.27
CA ILE A 243 -0.17 -4.69 8.86
C ILE A 243 -0.46 -3.50 7.94
N ILE A 244 -1.56 -2.78 8.17
CA ILE A 244 -1.94 -1.59 7.39
C ILE A 244 -0.84 -0.52 7.47
N GLU A 245 -0.24 -0.31 8.63
CA GLU A 245 0.82 0.69 8.82
C GLU A 245 2.11 0.26 8.12
N LEU A 246 2.51 -0.99 8.23
CA LEU A 246 3.67 -1.56 7.50
C LEU A 246 3.52 -1.39 5.99
N VAL A 247 2.35 -1.72 5.44
CA VAL A 247 2.10 -1.56 4.00
C VAL A 247 2.08 -0.09 3.59
N LYS A 248 1.50 0.81 4.39
CA LYS A 248 1.55 2.26 4.13
C LYS A 248 2.96 2.82 4.15
N ASN A 249 3.78 2.37 5.08
CA ASN A 249 5.18 2.80 5.17
C ASN A 249 6.00 2.23 4.01
N ALA A 250 5.78 0.96 3.66
CA ALA A 250 6.38 0.34 2.48
C ALA A 250 6.06 1.07 1.18
N GLN A 251 4.85 1.63 1.05
CA GLN A 251 4.46 2.44 -0.11
C GLN A 251 5.09 3.83 -0.16
N LYS A 252 5.54 4.36 0.97
CA LYS A 252 6.20 5.68 1.04
C LYS A 252 7.69 5.62 0.72
N GLU A 253 8.32 4.47 0.88
CA GLU A 253 9.72 4.30 0.54
C GLU A 253 9.93 4.35 -0.97
N GLN A 254 10.80 5.26 -1.42
CA GLN A 254 11.21 5.34 -2.83
C GLN A 254 12.30 4.30 -3.10
N PRO A 255 12.06 3.31 -3.98
CA PRO A 255 13.04 2.33 -4.38
C PRO A 255 14.24 2.97 -5.11
N GLU A 256 15.37 2.28 -5.14
CA GLU A 256 16.57 2.79 -5.81
C GLU A 256 16.36 3.00 -7.31
N ILE A 257 15.58 2.13 -7.95
CA ILE A 257 15.22 2.27 -9.37
C ILE A 257 14.40 3.54 -9.65
N GLN A 258 13.55 3.99 -8.71
CA GLN A 258 12.84 5.25 -8.85
C GLN A 258 13.80 6.44 -8.76
N LYS A 259 14.77 6.41 -7.83
CA LYS A 259 15.84 7.42 -7.74
C LYS A 259 16.71 7.46 -8.98
N LEU A 260 16.91 6.31 -9.65
CA LEU A 260 17.58 6.25 -10.94
C LEU A 260 16.76 6.97 -12.02
N GLY A 261 15.44 6.78 -12.04
CA GLY A 261 14.53 7.50 -12.93
C GLY A 261 14.65 9.03 -12.77
N ASP A 262 14.70 9.52 -11.54
CA ASP A 262 14.89 10.95 -11.24
C ASP A 262 16.25 11.46 -11.73
N LYS A 263 17.34 10.70 -11.54
CA LYS A 263 18.67 11.03 -12.05
C LYS A 263 18.72 11.07 -13.58
N VAL A 264 18.10 10.10 -14.24
CA VAL A 264 18.01 10.07 -15.72
C VAL A 264 17.24 11.29 -16.21
N SER A 265 16.12 11.63 -15.58
CA SER A 265 15.34 12.83 -15.94
C SER A 265 16.13 14.11 -15.79
N ALA A 266 16.97 14.22 -14.76
CA ALA A 266 17.82 15.39 -14.54
C ALA A 266 18.85 15.64 -15.66
N ILE A 267 19.31 14.60 -16.34
CA ILE A 267 20.20 14.70 -17.51
C ILE A 267 19.39 14.86 -18.79
N PHE A 268 18.31 14.11 -18.91
CA PHE A 268 17.48 14.05 -20.10
C PHE A 268 16.83 15.40 -20.44
N VAL A 269 16.28 16.10 -19.46
CA VAL A 269 15.59 17.38 -19.67
C VAL A 269 16.50 18.45 -20.28
N PRO A 270 17.72 18.73 -19.75
CA PRO A 270 18.66 19.65 -20.38
C PRO A 270 19.08 19.22 -21.79
N VAL A 271 19.27 17.91 -22.02
CA VAL A 271 19.63 17.37 -23.34
C VAL A 271 18.50 17.64 -24.36
N VAL A 272 17.26 17.38 -23.99
CA VAL A 272 16.09 17.64 -24.84
C VAL A 272 15.94 19.13 -25.17
N ILE A 273 16.15 20.01 -24.19
CA ILE A 273 16.16 21.46 -24.41
C ILE A 273 17.26 21.82 -25.42
N GLY A 274 18.46 21.27 -25.27
CA GLY A 274 19.56 21.45 -26.23
C GLY A 274 19.19 20.98 -27.63
N ILE A 275 18.60 19.79 -27.77
CA ILE A 275 18.14 19.26 -29.08
C ILE A 275 17.04 20.15 -29.67
N SER A 276 16.10 20.62 -28.85
CA SER A 276 15.04 21.53 -29.31
C SER A 276 15.60 22.82 -29.87
N ILE A 277 16.53 23.46 -29.16
CA ILE A 277 17.23 24.68 -29.67
C ILE A 277 18.02 24.37 -30.94
N PHE A 278 18.74 23.27 -30.99
CA PHE A 278 19.48 22.84 -32.15
C PHE A 278 18.56 22.57 -33.38
N THR A 279 17.42 21.93 -33.13
CA THR A 279 16.39 21.72 -34.17
C THR A 279 15.89 23.03 -34.74
N PHE A 280 15.64 24.05 -33.91
CA PHE A 280 15.24 25.36 -34.35
C PHE A 280 16.29 25.96 -35.29
N PHE A 281 17.56 26.01 -34.88
CA PHE A 281 18.64 26.58 -35.67
C PHE A 281 18.88 25.84 -37.00
N ILE A 282 18.90 24.51 -36.97
CA ILE A 282 19.05 23.72 -38.22
C ILE A 282 17.89 23.95 -39.16
N CYS A 283 16.65 23.89 -38.68
CA CYS A 283 15.48 24.11 -39.52
C CYS A 283 15.49 25.50 -40.15
N HIS A 284 15.77 26.53 -39.37
CA HIS A 284 15.70 27.89 -39.84
C HIS A 284 16.87 28.29 -40.76
N TYR A 285 18.12 28.01 -40.33
CA TYR A 285 19.31 28.50 -41.06
C TYR A 285 19.85 27.52 -42.10
N PHE A 286 19.71 26.23 -41.90
CA PHE A 286 20.27 25.24 -42.82
C PHE A 286 19.24 24.79 -43.87
N PHE A 287 17.99 24.52 -43.41
CA PHE A 287 16.92 24.12 -44.33
C PHE A 287 16.07 25.29 -44.85
N ASN A 288 16.36 26.54 -44.45
CA ASN A 288 15.62 27.76 -44.84
C ASN A 288 14.10 27.65 -44.54
N ILE A 289 13.72 26.96 -43.50
CA ILE A 289 12.33 26.84 -43.07
C ILE A 289 11.90 28.16 -42.41
N PRO A 290 10.66 28.65 -42.68
CA PRO A 290 10.15 29.85 -42.04
C PRO A 290 10.28 29.78 -40.49
N PHE A 291 10.51 30.93 -39.86
CA PHE A 291 10.74 31.04 -38.42
C PHE A 291 9.63 30.33 -37.63
N THR A 292 8.37 30.56 -37.98
CA THR A 292 7.19 29.99 -37.34
C THR A 292 7.23 28.45 -37.34
N ASP A 293 7.48 27.85 -38.52
CA ASP A 293 7.52 26.38 -38.66
C ASP A 293 8.72 25.76 -37.93
N ALA A 294 9.90 26.44 -38.01
CA ALA A 294 11.08 25.99 -37.26
C ALA A 294 10.84 26.05 -35.74
N PHE A 295 10.17 27.10 -35.29
CA PHE A 295 9.80 27.28 -33.88
C PHE A 295 8.80 26.22 -33.41
N LEU A 296 7.76 25.92 -34.17
CA LEU A 296 6.81 24.86 -33.87
C LEU A 296 7.46 23.47 -33.80
N ARG A 297 8.39 23.17 -34.73
CA ARG A 297 9.16 21.92 -34.69
C ARG A 297 10.00 21.81 -33.44
N SER A 298 10.59 22.90 -32.98
CA SER A 298 11.34 22.98 -31.73
C SER A 298 10.44 22.71 -30.51
N ILE A 299 9.25 23.32 -30.47
CA ILE A 299 8.24 23.03 -29.42
C ILE A 299 7.81 21.55 -29.47
N ALA A 300 7.57 20.99 -30.64
CA ALA A 300 7.20 19.60 -30.82
C ALA A 300 8.26 18.66 -30.23
N VAL A 301 9.56 18.95 -30.40
CA VAL A 301 10.64 18.17 -29.76
C VAL A 301 10.51 18.18 -28.24
N LEU A 302 10.23 19.35 -27.62
CA LEU A 302 10.06 19.45 -26.16
C LEU A 302 8.89 18.58 -25.65
N VAL A 303 7.76 18.62 -26.38
CA VAL A 303 6.53 17.94 -25.93
C VAL A 303 6.60 16.43 -26.15
N ILE A 304 7.06 15.99 -27.34
CA ILE A 304 7.13 14.58 -27.70
C ILE A 304 8.16 13.83 -26.84
N SER A 305 9.22 14.50 -26.46
CA SER A 305 10.30 13.88 -25.65
C SER A 305 9.96 13.67 -24.17
N CYS A 306 8.69 13.81 -23.76
CA CYS A 306 8.30 13.61 -22.37
C CYS A 306 8.49 12.13 -21.94
N PRO A 307 9.33 11.82 -20.93
CA PRO A 307 9.47 10.46 -20.40
C PRO A 307 8.36 10.13 -19.38
N CYS A 308 7.11 10.49 -19.67
CA CYS A 308 5.99 10.46 -18.73
C CYS A 308 5.75 9.04 -18.16
N ALA A 309 5.92 7.99 -19.00
CA ALA A 309 5.73 6.60 -18.57
C ALA A 309 6.77 6.11 -17.55
N MET A 310 8.00 6.66 -17.58
CA MET A 310 9.09 6.22 -16.69
C MET A 310 8.81 6.57 -15.23
N GLY A 311 8.21 7.72 -14.95
CA GLY A 311 7.83 8.13 -13.59
C GLY A 311 6.74 7.25 -12.96
N LEU A 312 5.97 6.52 -13.78
CA LEU A 312 4.82 5.71 -13.35
C LEU A 312 5.09 4.23 -13.26
N ALA A 313 5.85 3.68 -14.17
CA ALA A 313 6.00 2.24 -14.33
C ALA A 313 6.49 1.58 -13.03
N THR A 314 7.53 2.15 -12.42
CA THR A 314 8.14 1.58 -11.20
C THR A 314 7.25 1.70 -9.96
N PRO A 315 6.72 2.86 -9.58
CA PRO A 315 5.82 2.95 -8.42
C PRO A 315 4.58 2.07 -8.56
N THR A 316 4.02 1.98 -9.77
CA THR A 316 2.84 1.15 -10.03
C THR A 316 3.16 -0.33 -9.88
N ALA A 317 4.25 -0.82 -10.48
CA ALA A 317 4.68 -2.21 -10.36
C ALA A 317 4.91 -2.61 -8.89
N ILE A 318 5.58 -1.75 -8.11
CA ILE A 318 5.86 -1.98 -6.70
C ILE A 318 4.57 -2.00 -5.88
N MET A 319 3.67 -1.04 -6.08
CA MET A 319 2.39 -1.01 -5.37
C MET A 319 1.54 -2.27 -5.65
N VAL A 320 1.48 -2.71 -6.92
CA VAL A 320 0.80 -3.94 -7.29
C VAL A 320 1.46 -5.15 -6.63
N GLY A 321 2.80 -5.23 -6.69
CA GLY A 321 3.57 -6.32 -6.10
C GLY A 321 3.36 -6.43 -4.58
N ILE A 322 3.53 -5.33 -3.85
CA ILE A 322 3.30 -5.27 -2.39
C ILE A 322 1.84 -5.58 -2.05
N GLY A 323 0.89 -5.01 -2.79
CA GLY A 323 -0.53 -5.26 -2.56
C GLY A 323 -0.94 -6.71 -2.79
N ARG A 324 -0.38 -7.37 -3.82
CA ARG A 324 -0.61 -8.79 -4.09
C ARG A 324 0.04 -9.69 -3.04
N ALA A 325 1.26 -9.37 -2.61
CA ALA A 325 1.95 -10.07 -1.54
C ALA A 325 1.15 -10.01 -0.23
N ALA A 326 0.68 -8.81 0.16
CA ALA A 326 -0.10 -8.62 1.38
C ALA A 326 -1.42 -9.42 1.36
N LYS A 327 -2.11 -9.53 0.20
CA LYS A 327 -3.30 -10.38 0.04
C LYS A 327 -3.04 -11.86 0.24
N ASN A 328 -1.79 -12.30 0.07
CA ASN A 328 -1.36 -13.68 0.28
C ASN A 328 -0.63 -13.85 1.61
N GLY A 329 -0.84 -12.97 2.59
CA GLY A 329 -0.22 -13.05 3.91
C GLY A 329 1.28 -12.70 3.94
N ILE A 330 1.86 -12.22 2.82
CA ILE A 330 3.27 -11.89 2.72
C ILE A 330 3.47 -10.39 2.93
N LEU A 331 4.13 -10.00 4.03
CA LEU A 331 4.40 -8.61 4.34
C LEU A 331 5.78 -8.19 3.84
N ILE A 332 5.80 -7.25 2.90
CA ILE A 332 7.03 -6.69 2.33
C ILE A 332 7.29 -5.31 2.95
N LYS A 333 8.46 -5.11 3.56
CA LYS A 333 8.83 -3.89 4.31
C LYS A 333 9.24 -2.70 3.44
N GLY A 334 9.00 -2.74 2.13
CA GLY A 334 9.30 -1.59 1.26
C GLY A 334 9.65 -1.98 -0.17
N GLY A 335 9.62 -1.00 -1.06
CA GLY A 335 9.94 -1.19 -2.47
C GLY A 335 11.38 -1.67 -2.70
N ASN A 336 12.33 -1.22 -1.88
CA ASN A 336 13.72 -1.69 -1.92
C ASN A 336 13.84 -3.19 -1.64
N THR A 337 13.02 -3.71 -0.71
CA THR A 337 13.01 -5.15 -0.41
C THR A 337 12.50 -5.95 -1.60
N LEU A 338 11.42 -5.48 -2.25
CA LEU A 338 10.87 -6.13 -3.44
C LEU A 338 11.88 -6.12 -4.60
N GLU A 339 12.59 -5.00 -4.80
CA GLU A 339 13.62 -4.86 -5.82
C GLU A 339 14.80 -5.82 -5.57
N LYS A 340 15.30 -5.88 -4.32
CA LYS A 340 16.38 -6.79 -3.93
C LYS A 340 16.01 -8.27 -4.06
N MET A 341 14.73 -8.62 -3.84
CA MET A 341 14.25 -10.00 -4.03
C MET A 341 14.48 -10.51 -5.46
N ALA A 342 14.39 -9.65 -6.47
CA ALA A 342 14.65 -10.02 -7.86
C ALA A 342 16.13 -10.42 -8.13
N SER A 343 17.06 -10.00 -7.29
CA SER A 343 18.49 -10.27 -7.43
C SER A 343 19.01 -11.39 -6.52
N ILE A 344 18.16 -12.01 -5.71
CA ILE A 344 18.54 -13.09 -4.79
C ILE A 344 18.94 -14.33 -5.59
N LYS A 345 20.13 -14.86 -5.26
CA LYS A 345 20.69 -16.11 -5.86
C LYS A 345 20.68 -17.27 -4.88
N ASN A 346 20.78 -16.99 -3.58
CA ASN A 346 20.86 -18.00 -2.53
C ASN A 346 19.82 -17.69 -1.46
N ILE A 347 19.13 -18.73 -0.99
CA ILE A 347 18.14 -18.62 0.09
C ILE A 347 18.57 -19.56 1.21
N ALA A 348 18.70 -19.03 2.42
CA ALA A 348 18.95 -19.82 3.62
C ALA A 348 17.64 -19.86 4.43
N PHE A 349 17.21 -21.09 4.74
CA PHE A 349 16.04 -21.31 5.59
C PHE A 349 16.47 -21.72 7.00
N ASP A 350 15.87 -21.12 8.01
CA ASP A 350 15.91 -21.66 9.35
C ASP A 350 15.08 -22.95 9.43
N LYS A 351 15.51 -23.90 10.23
CA LYS A 351 14.85 -25.20 10.34
C LYS A 351 13.56 -25.10 11.16
N THR A 352 13.69 -24.58 12.38
CA THR A 352 12.63 -24.71 13.40
C THR A 352 11.57 -23.62 13.24
N GLY A 353 10.32 -24.01 13.01
CA GLY A 353 9.22 -23.06 12.80
C GLY A 353 9.18 -22.41 11.39
N THR A 354 10.14 -22.75 10.50
CA THR A 354 10.17 -22.29 9.09
C THR A 354 9.99 -23.48 8.15
N ILE A 355 10.89 -24.48 8.19
CA ILE A 355 10.76 -25.72 7.41
C ILE A 355 9.89 -26.73 8.16
N THR A 356 9.91 -26.67 9.49
CA THR A 356 9.13 -27.52 10.36
C THR A 356 8.00 -26.73 11.00
N THR A 357 6.94 -27.41 11.41
CA THR A 357 5.79 -26.80 12.10
C THR A 357 6.12 -26.30 13.51
N GLY A 358 7.30 -26.61 14.05
CA GLY A 358 7.67 -26.35 15.44
C GLY A 358 7.01 -27.29 16.47
N ASN A 359 6.11 -28.16 16.02
CA ASN A 359 5.47 -29.16 16.84
C ASN A 359 6.25 -30.46 16.75
N PHE A 360 6.67 -30.97 17.88
CA PHE A 360 7.31 -32.30 17.99
C PHE A 360 6.23 -33.37 17.99
N LYS A 361 6.54 -34.52 17.41
CA LYS A 361 5.69 -35.73 17.46
C LYS A 361 6.49 -36.87 17.99
N ILE A 362 5.83 -37.73 18.77
CA ILE A 362 6.40 -39.02 19.17
C ILE A 362 6.42 -39.91 17.95
N LEU A 363 7.60 -40.28 17.46
CA LEU A 363 7.77 -41.18 16.32
C LEU A 363 7.76 -42.64 16.80
N ASP A 364 8.37 -42.88 17.94
CA ASP A 364 8.49 -44.20 18.53
C ASP A 364 8.58 -44.09 20.07
N LEU A 365 7.97 -44.99 20.78
CA LEU A 365 8.00 -45.09 22.24
C LEU A 365 8.41 -46.52 22.61
N ASN A 366 9.65 -46.63 23.07
CA ASN A 366 10.20 -47.94 23.46
C ASN A 366 10.12 -48.07 25.00
N ILE A 367 9.28 -48.96 25.50
CA ILE A 367 9.09 -49.20 26.91
C ILE A 367 9.94 -50.39 27.31
N ILE A 368 10.87 -50.15 28.24
CA ILE A 368 11.78 -51.16 28.74
C ILE A 368 11.14 -51.93 29.87
N GLU A 369 10.38 -51.23 30.72
CA GLU A 369 9.75 -51.82 31.91
C GLU A 369 8.47 -51.00 32.28
N GLY A 370 7.40 -51.69 32.70
CA GLY A 370 6.14 -51.09 33.14
C GLY A 370 5.02 -51.12 32.09
N ASP A 371 3.83 -50.62 32.48
CA ASP A 371 2.66 -50.53 31.62
C ASP A 371 2.70 -49.26 30.75
N GLU A 372 2.41 -49.43 29.49
CA GLU A 372 2.45 -48.32 28.50
C GLU A 372 1.50 -47.16 28.84
N ASN A 373 0.29 -47.48 29.31
CA ASN A 373 -0.72 -46.46 29.61
C ASN A 373 -0.34 -45.70 30.88
N GLU A 374 0.22 -46.42 31.87
CA GLU A 374 0.71 -45.82 33.12
C GLU A 374 1.87 -44.85 32.83
N ILE A 375 2.84 -45.26 32.02
CA ILE A 375 4.01 -44.42 31.64
C ILE A 375 3.56 -43.19 30.87
N LYS A 376 2.66 -43.31 29.89
CA LYS A 376 2.10 -42.19 29.16
C LYS A 376 1.37 -41.21 30.05
N ASN A 377 0.62 -41.71 31.06
CA ASN A 377 -0.07 -40.89 32.03
C ASN A 377 0.91 -40.14 32.95
N ILE A 378 1.99 -40.78 33.36
CA ILE A 378 3.06 -40.17 34.16
C ILE A 378 3.73 -39.06 33.37
N ILE A 379 4.15 -39.30 32.11
CA ILE A 379 4.75 -38.34 31.25
C ILE A 379 3.81 -37.12 31.06
N TYR A 380 2.55 -37.35 30.74
CA TYR A 380 1.56 -36.28 30.58
C TYR A 380 1.45 -35.38 31.80
N ASN A 381 1.35 -35.97 32.98
CA ASN A 381 1.16 -35.21 34.22
C ASN A 381 2.42 -34.47 34.66
N ILE A 382 3.61 -35.01 34.48
CA ILE A 382 4.88 -34.35 34.80
C ILE A 382 5.16 -33.23 33.86
N GLU A 383 5.03 -33.44 32.55
CA GLU A 383 5.33 -32.43 31.49
C GLU A 383 4.40 -31.22 31.56
N LYS A 384 3.22 -31.32 32.17
CA LYS A 384 2.34 -30.18 32.46
C LYS A 384 3.00 -29.06 33.29
N HIS A 385 4.05 -29.39 34.00
CA HIS A 385 4.78 -28.46 34.85
C HIS A 385 6.03 -27.88 34.19
N SER A 386 6.33 -28.28 32.93
CA SER A 386 7.41 -27.73 32.13
C SER A 386 6.90 -26.75 31.07
N SER A 387 7.65 -25.69 30.84
CA SER A 387 7.42 -24.72 29.75
C SER A 387 8.18 -25.05 28.47
N HIS A 388 8.89 -26.15 28.41
CA HIS A 388 9.71 -26.55 27.29
C HIS A 388 8.84 -26.88 26.03
N PRO A 389 9.25 -26.51 24.81
CA PRO A 389 8.47 -26.80 23.59
C PRO A 389 8.15 -28.27 23.37
N ILE A 390 9.07 -29.18 23.78
CA ILE A 390 8.85 -30.62 23.71
C ILE A 390 7.74 -31.03 24.70
N ALA A 391 7.72 -30.49 25.90
CA ALA A 391 6.69 -30.74 26.89
C ALA A 391 5.29 -30.42 26.38
N ASN A 392 5.13 -29.23 25.76
CA ASN A 392 3.85 -28.83 25.15
C ASN A 392 3.39 -29.79 24.07
N SER A 393 4.31 -30.33 23.28
CA SER A 393 3.99 -31.30 22.23
C SER A 393 3.60 -32.65 22.81
N LEU A 394 4.34 -33.14 23.83
CA LEU A 394 4.02 -34.37 24.54
C LEU A 394 2.63 -34.28 25.19
N ILE A 395 2.32 -33.20 25.90
CA ILE A 395 1.00 -32.94 26.48
C ILE A 395 -0.12 -33.01 25.45
N ASN A 396 0.10 -32.39 24.25
CA ASN A 396 -0.90 -32.40 23.20
C ASN A 396 -1.13 -33.80 22.63
N GLU A 397 -0.09 -34.61 22.51
CA GLU A 397 -0.15 -35.95 21.92
C GLU A 397 -0.65 -37.00 22.92
N LEU A 398 -0.35 -36.82 24.19
CA LEU A 398 -0.75 -37.74 25.26
C LEU A 398 -2.03 -37.31 26.00
N LYS A 399 -2.85 -36.47 25.42
CA LYS A 399 -4.10 -35.95 26.00
C LYS A 399 -5.07 -37.03 26.49
N ASP A 400 -5.11 -38.15 25.79
CA ASP A 400 -6.02 -39.27 26.12
C ASP A 400 -5.60 -39.99 27.39
N TYR A 401 -4.38 -39.78 27.89
CA TYR A 401 -3.81 -40.36 29.13
C TYR A 401 -3.76 -39.31 30.24
N SER A 402 -4.86 -38.59 30.49
CA SER A 402 -4.90 -37.42 31.37
C SER A 402 -5.46 -37.69 32.75
N GLU A 403 -5.37 -38.92 33.29
CA GLU A 403 -5.77 -39.24 34.66
C GLU A 403 -4.92 -38.46 35.66
N LYS A 404 -5.58 -37.82 36.63
CA LYS A 404 -4.89 -36.96 37.61
C LYS A 404 -4.03 -37.80 38.56
N LEU A 405 -2.74 -37.50 38.59
CA LEU A 405 -1.79 -38.05 39.56
C LEU A 405 -1.47 -36.99 40.64
N ASN A 406 -1.24 -37.47 41.86
CA ASN A 406 -0.82 -36.62 42.97
C ASN A 406 0.72 -36.46 42.93
N ILE A 407 1.17 -35.38 42.33
CA ILE A 407 2.58 -35.10 42.13
C ILE A 407 3.09 -34.19 43.24
N LYS A 408 4.25 -34.50 43.78
CA LYS A 408 4.95 -33.72 44.80
C LYS A 408 6.40 -33.46 44.33
N ASN A 409 7.04 -32.49 44.97
CA ASN A 409 8.48 -32.20 44.78
C ASN A 409 8.92 -32.11 43.32
N ILE A 410 8.25 -31.23 42.55
CA ILE A 410 8.59 -31.01 41.15
C ILE A 410 9.80 -30.06 41.08
N GLU A 411 10.85 -30.46 40.36
CA GLU A 411 12.04 -29.68 40.14
C GLU A 411 12.43 -29.75 38.65
N GLU A 412 12.39 -28.62 37.93
CA GLU A 412 12.86 -28.53 36.56
C GLU A 412 14.27 -27.96 36.53
N LYS A 413 15.21 -28.66 35.91
CA LYS A 413 16.60 -28.25 35.72
C LYS A 413 16.85 -27.94 34.24
N ASN A 414 17.02 -26.68 33.92
CA ASN A 414 17.20 -26.21 32.54
C ASN A 414 18.32 -26.97 31.81
N GLY A 415 17.98 -27.52 30.63
CA GLY A 415 18.91 -28.26 29.77
C GLY A 415 19.14 -29.74 30.19
N PHE A 416 18.55 -30.20 31.29
CA PHE A 416 18.65 -31.58 31.76
C PHE A 416 17.32 -32.28 31.71
N GLY A 417 16.27 -31.76 32.37
CA GLY A 417 14.96 -32.37 32.42
C GLY A 417 14.18 -31.96 33.67
N ILE A 418 13.10 -32.68 33.95
CA ILE A 418 12.21 -32.48 35.09
C ILE A 418 12.16 -33.72 35.98
N THR A 419 12.25 -33.51 37.28
CA THR A 419 12.12 -34.55 38.30
C THR A 419 10.82 -34.33 39.06
N ALA A 420 10.08 -35.38 39.33
CA ALA A 420 8.85 -35.32 40.10
C ALA A 420 8.67 -36.55 40.95
N GLN A 421 8.02 -36.40 42.11
CA GLN A 421 7.69 -37.49 43.00
C GLN A 421 6.20 -37.82 42.89
N ILE A 422 5.87 -39.07 42.55
CA ILE A 422 4.51 -39.59 42.50
C ILE A 422 4.42 -40.71 43.51
N ASN A 423 3.55 -40.57 44.54
CA ASN A 423 3.50 -41.42 45.71
C ASN A 423 4.85 -41.43 46.44
N ASN A 424 5.59 -42.54 46.38
CA ASN A 424 6.92 -42.70 47.01
C ASN A 424 8.05 -42.83 46.00
N ASP A 425 7.70 -42.89 44.69
CA ASP A 425 8.66 -43.09 43.60
C ASP A 425 9.07 -41.76 42.97
N ILE A 426 10.33 -41.66 42.59
CA ILE A 426 10.89 -40.49 41.94
C ILE A 426 11.04 -40.80 40.45
N TYR A 427 10.41 -39.95 39.61
CA TYR A 427 10.47 -40.03 38.16
C TYR A 427 11.30 -38.87 37.61
N PHE A 428 12.14 -39.19 36.61
CA PHE A 428 12.92 -38.21 35.87
C PHE A 428 12.55 -38.29 34.39
N ILE A 429 12.21 -37.15 33.79
CA ILE A 429 12.01 -37.02 32.37
C ILE A 429 13.06 -36.02 31.82
N GLY A 430 13.92 -36.45 30.95
CA GLY A 430 14.97 -35.61 30.45
C GLY A 430 15.99 -36.34 29.60
N LYS A 431 17.09 -35.67 29.33
CA LYS A 431 18.20 -36.23 28.56
C LYS A 431 18.92 -37.30 29.35
N GLU A 432 19.19 -38.44 28.72
CA GLU A 432 19.94 -39.51 29.33
C GLU A 432 21.30 -39.00 29.86
N VAL A 433 21.50 -39.06 31.15
CA VAL A 433 22.80 -38.80 31.76
C VAL A 433 23.59 -40.09 31.65
N SER A 434 24.47 -40.19 30.67
CA SER A 434 25.42 -41.31 30.63
C SER A 434 26.14 -41.38 31.97
N SER A 435 25.93 -42.49 32.67
CA SER A 435 26.52 -42.80 33.98
C SER A 435 28.03 -43.05 33.84
N ASN A 436 28.76 -41.99 33.52
CA ASN A 436 30.22 -41.95 33.59
C ASN A 436 30.64 -40.55 34.04
N GLN A 437 30.40 -40.31 35.33
CA GLN A 437 31.20 -39.43 36.18
C GLN A 437 30.90 -39.71 37.64
#